data_15ed4cbf6930ccfdf5a2e640ba359aaa
#
_entry.id   15ed4cbf6930ccfdf5a2e640ba359aaa
#
_cell.length_a   1.000
_cell.length_b   1.000
_cell.length_c   1.000
_cell.angle_alpha   90.00
_cell.angle_beta   90.00
_cell.angle_gamma   90.00
#
_symmetry.space_group_name_H-M   'P 1'
#
loop_
_entity.id
_entity.type
_entity.pdbx_description
1 polymer ?
#
loop_
_entity_poly.entity_id
_entity_poly.type
_entity_poly.pdbx_seq_one_letter_code
_entity_poly.pdbx_strand_id
1 'polypeptide(L)'
;PWPDDYSAIADYQWNKVLIPFWTRENDFAAKHGVKIAFEAHPGFTVHNPEDIVRLRKAAGKQLGANLDPSHFFWQGIDPVEAARYLGQHDCLYHVHAKDCSIDKHNSAITGNLDIKSYGDVKNRSWVFRTCGYGHGDEFWKPFMSMLRTYGYDGVISIEHEDSLMSLNEGFEKAV
;
A
#
# COMPACT_ATOMS: atom_id res chain seq x y z
N PRO A 1 8.62 -0.70 -24.97
CA PRO A 1 9.63 0.26 -24.50
C PRO A 1 8.96 1.49 -23.91
N TRP A 2 9.52 1.97 -22.83
CA TRP A 2 9.09 3.21 -22.21
C TRP A 2 9.55 4.39 -23.09
N PRO A 3 8.82 5.52 -23.08
CA PRO A 3 9.33 6.75 -23.69
C PRO A 3 10.72 7.12 -23.14
N ASP A 4 11.62 7.62 -23.98
CA ASP A 4 13.01 7.92 -23.60
C ASP A 4 13.10 8.98 -22.49
N ASP A 5 12.11 9.85 -22.38
CA ASP A 5 12.02 10.90 -21.35
C ASP A 5 11.39 10.42 -20.03
N TYR A 6 10.88 9.18 -19.94
CA TYR A 6 10.19 8.68 -18.75
C TYR A 6 11.08 8.71 -17.51
N SER A 7 12.31 8.22 -17.63
CA SER A 7 13.26 8.25 -16.50
C SER A 7 13.64 9.67 -16.10
N ALA A 8 13.78 10.58 -17.04
CA ALA A 8 14.06 11.99 -16.76
C ALA A 8 12.89 12.68 -16.04
N ILE A 9 11.65 12.35 -16.42
CA ILE A 9 10.44 12.82 -15.73
C ILE A 9 10.40 12.28 -14.30
N ALA A 10 10.65 10.99 -14.11
CA ALA A 10 10.68 10.37 -12.79
C ALA A 10 11.78 10.99 -11.91
N ASP A 11 12.97 11.20 -12.45
CA ASP A 11 14.07 11.87 -11.74
C ASP A 11 13.74 13.31 -11.35
N TYR A 12 13.07 14.06 -12.21
CA TYR A 12 12.60 15.39 -11.89
C TYR A 12 11.58 15.35 -10.74
N GLN A 13 10.57 14.46 -10.83
CA GLN A 13 9.55 14.30 -9.79
C GLN A 13 10.20 13.97 -8.43
N TRP A 14 11.13 13.03 -8.38
CA TRP A 14 11.82 12.65 -7.16
C TRP A 14 12.70 13.78 -6.62
N ASN A 15 13.64 14.27 -7.44
CA ASN A 15 14.73 15.11 -6.95
C ASN A 15 14.38 16.60 -6.87
N LYS A 16 13.42 17.07 -7.69
CA LYS A 16 13.02 18.48 -7.71
C LYS A 16 11.70 18.78 -7.03
N VAL A 17 10.86 17.76 -6.83
CA VAL A 17 9.52 17.96 -6.23
C VAL A 17 9.39 17.22 -4.91
N LEU A 18 9.45 15.89 -4.93
CA LEU A 18 9.15 15.07 -3.73
C LEU A 18 10.15 15.30 -2.59
N ILE A 19 11.43 15.03 -2.85
CA ILE A 19 12.45 15.09 -1.79
C ILE A 19 12.52 16.46 -1.14
N PRO A 20 12.58 17.59 -1.87
CA PRO A 20 12.61 18.92 -1.26
C PRO A 20 11.33 19.24 -0.44
N PHE A 21 10.16 18.82 -0.92
CA PHE A 21 8.91 19.01 -0.21
C PHE A 21 8.91 18.21 1.10
N TRP A 22 9.14 16.89 1.01
CA TRP A 22 9.05 15.99 2.16
C TRP A 22 10.18 16.16 3.18
N THR A 23 11.33 16.74 2.79
CA THR A 23 12.36 17.14 3.76
C THR A 23 11.82 18.21 4.69
N ARG A 24 11.14 19.24 4.17
CA ARG A 24 10.54 20.29 5.01
C ARG A 24 9.44 19.74 5.92
N GLU A 25 8.57 18.90 5.36
CA GLU A 25 7.48 18.27 6.13
C GLU A 25 8.03 17.31 7.20
N ASN A 26 9.09 16.57 6.90
CA ASN A 26 9.78 15.75 7.89
C ASN A 26 10.32 16.58 9.05
N ASP A 27 10.97 17.72 8.76
CA ASP A 27 11.52 18.60 9.80
C ASP A 27 10.43 19.25 10.65
N PHE A 28 9.30 19.59 10.02
CA PHE A 28 8.13 20.07 10.72
C PHE A 28 7.54 18.98 11.63
N ALA A 29 7.33 17.78 11.11
CA ALA A 29 6.83 16.65 11.88
C ALA A 29 7.76 16.28 13.06
N ALA A 30 9.09 16.34 12.85
CA ALA A 30 10.07 16.07 13.89
C ALA A 30 9.97 17.08 15.07
N LYS A 31 9.76 18.35 14.77
CA LYS A 31 9.58 19.40 15.81
C LYS A 31 8.33 19.18 16.67
N HIS A 32 7.35 18.47 16.12
CA HIS A 32 6.09 18.18 16.82
C HIS A 32 6.00 16.74 17.35
N GLY A 33 7.06 15.94 17.19
CA GLY A 33 7.08 14.54 17.63
C GLY A 33 6.10 13.64 16.86
N VAL A 34 5.77 13.98 15.60
CA VAL A 34 4.79 13.28 14.78
C VAL A 34 5.50 12.44 13.71
N LYS A 35 4.96 11.26 13.43
CA LYS A 35 5.33 10.42 12.30
C LYS A 35 4.34 10.62 11.15
N ILE A 36 4.82 10.51 9.92
CA ILE A 36 4.01 10.58 8.70
C ILE A 36 4.07 9.21 8.05
N ALA A 37 2.92 8.58 7.86
CA ALA A 37 2.81 7.26 7.27
C ALA A 37 2.19 7.35 5.87
N PHE A 38 2.97 6.99 4.84
CA PHE A 38 2.50 6.96 3.45
C PHE A 38 1.78 5.66 3.15
N GLU A 39 0.62 5.77 2.55
CA GLU A 39 -0.01 4.67 1.84
C GLU A 39 0.55 4.62 0.43
N ALA A 40 1.31 3.55 0.13
CA ALA A 40 1.87 3.32 -1.19
C ALA A 40 0.77 2.86 -2.14
N HIS A 41 0.25 3.78 -2.91
CA HIS A 41 -0.88 3.56 -3.81
C HIS A 41 -0.42 3.54 -5.27
N PRO A 42 -0.85 2.55 -6.08
CA PRO A 42 -0.56 2.52 -7.51
C PRO A 42 -1.03 3.79 -8.23
N GLY A 43 -0.20 4.26 -9.15
CA GLY A 43 -0.41 5.53 -9.84
C GLY A 43 0.23 6.74 -9.16
N PHE A 44 0.71 6.60 -7.93
CA PHE A 44 1.51 7.62 -7.25
C PHE A 44 3.01 7.42 -7.49
N THR A 45 3.81 8.46 -7.29
CA THR A 45 5.27 8.35 -7.42
C THR A 45 5.85 7.44 -6.34
N VAL A 46 5.26 7.42 -5.14
CA VAL A 46 5.55 6.47 -4.06
C VAL A 46 4.47 5.40 -4.06
N HIS A 47 4.73 4.24 -4.65
CA HIS A 47 3.71 3.21 -4.87
C HIS A 47 4.11 1.79 -4.42
N ASN A 48 5.31 1.65 -3.86
CA ASN A 48 5.83 0.37 -3.41
C ASN A 48 6.72 0.55 -2.16
N PRO A 49 7.09 -0.53 -1.46
CA PRO A 49 7.91 -0.45 -0.24
C PRO A 49 9.30 0.17 -0.46
N GLU A 50 9.92 -0.08 -1.61
CA GLU A 50 11.24 0.47 -1.93
C GLU A 50 11.20 1.98 -2.05
N ASP A 51 10.15 2.52 -2.68
CA ASP A 51 9.94 3.96 -2.81
C ASP A 51 9.75 4.65 -1.47
N ILE A 52 9.01 4.03 -0.54
CA ILE A 52 8.88 4.55 0.85
C ILE A 52 10.24 4.64 1.51
N VAL A 53 11.04 3.57 1.44
CA VAL A 53 12.38 3.54 2.03
C VAL A 53 13.31 4.54 1.34
N ARG A 54 13.23 4.67 0.01
CA ARG A 54 13.97 5.68 -0.76
C ARG A 54 13.65 7.10 -0.26
N LEU A 55 12.35 7.41 -0.16
CA LEU A 55 11.92 8.74 0.30
C LEU A 55 12.37 9.01 1.74
N ARG A 56 12.19 8.04 2.65
CA ARG A 56 12.65 8.13 4.03
C ARG A 56 14.15 8.38 4.13
N LYS A 57 14.96 7.65 3.36
CA LYS A 57 16.44 7.83 3.35
C LYS A 57 16.82 9.21 2.85
N ALA A 58 16.10 9.76 1.88
CA ALA A 58 16.41 11.05 1.28
C ALA A 58 15.86 12.25 2.06
N ALA A 59 14.69 12.14 2.66
CA ALA A 59 13.95 13.27 3.25
C ALA A 59 13.88 13.24 4.79
N GLY A 60 13.92 12.07 5.45
CA GLY A 60 14.06 12.00 6.89
C GLY A 60 13.25 10.89 7.59
N LYS A 61 13.57 10.71 8.89
CA LYS A 61 13.12 9.56 9.68
C LYS A 61 11.66 9.62 10.15
N GLN A 62 11.00 10.77 10.04
CA GLN A 62 9.57 10.87 10.41
C GLN A 62 8.67 10.26 9.33
N LEU A 63 9.20 9.99 8.14
CA LEU A 63 8.48 9.37 7.04
C LEU A 63 8.55 7.85 7.14
N GLY A 64 7.43 7.18 6.95
CA GLY A 64 7.32 5.71 6.96
C GLY A 64 6.09 5.23 6.22
N ALA A 65 5.71 3.99 6.43
CA ALA A 65 4.62 3.33 5.74
C ALA A 65 3.34 3.28 6.59
N ASN A 66 2.22 3.58 5.95
CA ASN A 66 0.94 2.97 6.22
C ASN A 66 0.82 1.79 5.24
N LEU A 67 1.02 0.57 5.74
CA LEU A 67 1.00 -0.63 4.92
C LEU A 67 -0.43 -1.09 4.69
N ASP A 68 -0.91 -0.91 3.47
CA ASP A 68 -2.17 -1.48 3.00
C ASP A 68 -1.88 -2.64 2.03
N PRO A 69 -2.14 -3.89 2.42
CA PRO A 69 -1.85 -5.05 1.58
C PRO A 69 -2.69 -5.07 0.31
N SER A 70 -3.89 -4.47 0.32
CA SER A 70 -4.81 -4.52 -0.81
C SER A 70 -4.24 -3.87 -2.08
N HIS A 71 -3.45 -2.81 -1.92
CA HIS A 71 -2.79 -2.13 -3.03
C HIS A 71 -1.63 -2.92 -3.63
N PHE A 72 -1.07 -3.87 -2.89
CA PHE A 72 0.08 -4.65 -3.33
C PHE A 72 -0.31 -5.88 -4.14
N PHE A 73 -1.40 -6.56 -3.78
CA PHE A 73 -1.83 -7.77 -4.47
C PHE A 73 -1.97 -7.58 -5.99
N TRP A 74 -2.68 -6.56 -6.41
CA TRP A 74 -2.89 -6.35 -7.83
C TRP A 74 -1.70 -5.71 -8.56
N GLN A 75 -0.71 -5.18 -7.82
CA GLN A 75 0.59 -4.80 -8.36
C GLN A 75 1.55 -5.99 -8.53
N GLY A 76 1.20 -7.17 -8.00
CA GLY A 76 2.10 -8.34 -7.97
C GLY A 76 3.19 -8.24 -6.91
N ILE A 77 3.00 -7.42 -5.89
CA ILE A 77 3.89 -7.30 -4.72
C ILE A 77 3.34 -8.21 -3.62
N ASP A 78 4.21 -9.01 -3.00
CA ASP A 78 3.85 -9.82 -1.84
C ASP A 78 3.78 -8.94 -0.58
N PRO A 79 2.58 -8.78 0.05
CA PRO A 79 2.46 -7.91 1.21
C PRO A 79 3.18 -8.43 2.46
N VAL A 80 3.43 -9.73 2.58
CA VAL A 80 4.20 -10.32 3.68
C VAL A 80 5.67 -9.92 3.55
N GLU A 81 6.21 -10.00 2.33
CA GLU A 81 7.57 -9.55 2.06
C GLU A 81 7.69 -8.01 2.13
N ALA A 82 6.64 -7.28 1.76
CA ALA A 82 6.57 -5.84 1.98
C ALA A 82 6.66 -5.47 3.47
N ALA A 83 5.91 -6.18 4.34
CA ALA A 83 5.99 -6.01 5.80
C ALA A 83 7.39 -6.31 6.33
N ARG A 84 8.02 -7.40 5.85
CA ARG A 84 9.42 -7.73 6.16
C ARG A 84 10.36 -6.58 5.79
N TYR A 85 10.30 -6.12 4.55
CA TYR A 85 11.18 -5.08 4.03
C TYR A 85 11.04 -3.76 4.79
N LEU A 86 9.82 -3.32 5.03
CA LEU A 86 9.54 -2.10 5.78
C LEU A 86 9.96 -2.21 7.25
N GLY A 87 9.75 -3.39 7.87
CA GLY A 87 10.20 -3.66 9.22
C GLY A 87 11.72 -3.64 9.36
N GLN A 88 12.47 -4.22 8.41
CA GLN A 88 13.94 -4.17 8.37
C GLN A 88 14.50 -2.74 8.28
N HIS A 89 13.70 -1.78 7.84
CA HIS A 89 14.08 -0.37 7.72
C HIS A 89 13.46 0.54 8.79
N ASP A 90 12.86 -0.02 9.84
CA ASP A 90 12.22 0.70 10.95
C ASP A 90 11.21 1.77 10.49
N CYS A 91 10.45 1.47 9.44
CA CYS A 91 9.55 2.45 8.85
C CYS A 91 8.09 1.98 8.70
N LEU A 92 7.71 0.91 9.36
CA LEU A 92 6.33 0.44 9.42
C LEU A 92 5.61 1.19 10.56
N TYR A 93 4.78 2.19 10.22
CA TYR A 93 4.17 3.10 11.19
C TYR A 93 2.69 2.88 11.40
N HIS A 94 2.00 2.40 10.40
CA HIS A 94 0.59 2.06 10.45
C HIS A 94 0.28 0.91 9.50
N VAL A 95 -0.83 0.21 9.75
CA VAL A 95 -1.28 -0.90 8.92
C VAL A 95 -2.78 -0.78 8.69
N HIS A 96 -3.21 -0.93 7.44
CA HIS A 96 -4.60 -1.16 7.09
C HIS A 96 -4.90 -2.67 6.99
N ALA A 97 -6.06 -3.06 7.50
CA ALA A 97 -6.68 -4.34 7.22
C ALA A 97 -7.68 -4.13 6.08
N LYS A 98 -7.24 -4.37 4.87
CA LYS A 98 -8.01 -4.27 3.63
C LYS A 98 -7.58 -5.36 2.69
N ASP A 99 -8.51 -6.00 2.05
CA ASP A 99 -8.26 -7.12 1.15
C ASP A 99 -8.55 -6.77 -0.30
N CYS A 100 -8.11 -7.60 -1.20
CA CYS A 100 -8.30 -7.46 -2.63
C CYS A 100 -8.49 -8.83 -3.26
N SER A 101 -9.39 -8.94 -4.20
CA SER A 101 -9.56 -10.15 -5.02
C SER A 101 -9.21 -9.85 -6.47
N ILE A 102 -8.39 -10.71 -7.07
CA ILE A 102 -8.04 -10.65 -8.50
C ILE A 102 -8.94 -11.62 -9.26
N ASP A 103 -9.69 -11.09 -10.23
CA ASP A 103 -10.44 -11.91 -11.19
C ASP A 103 -9.46 -12.49 -12.22
N LYS A 104 -9.20 -13.79 -12.10
CA LYS A 104 -8.22 -14.50 -12.96
C LYS A 104 -8.59 -14.48 -14.45
N HIS A 105 -9.89 -14.45 -14.77
CA HIS A 105 -10.35 -14.41 -16.15
C HIS A 105 -10.11 -13.02 -16.76
N ASN A 106 -10.59 -11.97 -16.10
CA ASN A 106 -10.44 -10.61 -16.59
C ASN A 106 -8.96 -10.19 -16.61
N SER A 107 -8.20 -10.52 -15.57
CA SER A 107 -6.78 -10.16 -15.50
C SER A 107 -5.92 -10.88 -16.57
N ALA A 108 -6.31 -12.09 -16.98
CA ALA A 108 -5.63 -12.80 -18.06
C ALA A 108 -5.80 -12.10 -19.42
N ILE A 109 -6.83 -11.26 -19.58
CA ILE A 109 -7.12 -10.55 -20.82
C ILE A 109 -6.60 -9.11 -20.76
N THR A 110 -6.82 -8.40 -19.64
CA THR A 110 -6.55 -6.96 -19.55
C THR A 110 -5.36 -6.61 -18.65
N GLY A 111 -4.79 -7.58 -17.95
CA GLY A 111 -3.80 -7.32 -16.90
C GLY A 111 -4.43 -6.64 -15.69
N ASN A 112 -3.58 -6.24 -14.72
CA ASN A 112 -4.05 -5.63 -13.47
C ASN A 112 -3.98 -4.09 -13.46
N LEU A 113 -3.47 -3.44 -14.51
CA LEU A 113 -3.54 -1.99 -14.68
C LEU A 113 -4.90 -1.57 -15.25
N ASP A 114 -5.96 -2.07 -14.65
CA ASP A 114 -7.34 -1.87 -15.09
C ASP A 114 -7.89 -0.53 -14.62
N ILE A 115 -8.34 0.31 -15.56
CA ILE A 115 -8.89 1.64 -15.31
C ILE A 115 -10.42 1.71 -15.47
N LYS A 116 -11.09 0.57 -15.62
CA LYS A 116 -12.56 0.53 -15.69
C LYS A 116 -13.20 1.12 -14.43
N SER A 117 -14.42 1.61 -14.58
CA SER A 117 -15.18 2.13 -13.44
C SER A 117 -15.21 1.14 -12.27
N TYR A 118 -15.00 1.64 -11.05
CA TYR A 118 -15.00 0.80 -9.85
C TYR A 118 -16.34 0.07 -9.62
N GLY A 119 -17.44 0.64 -10.09
CA GLY A 119 -18.77 0.01 -10.06
C GLY A 119 -18.97 -1.12 -11.06
N ASP A 120 -18.09 -1.28 -12.05
CA ASP A 120 -18.17 -2.35 -13.06
C ASP A 120 -17.49 -3.65 -12.59
N VAL A 121 -17.91 -4.16 -11.45
CA VAL A 121 -17.29 -5.29 -10.73
C VAL A 121 -17.09 -6.51 -11.62
N LYS A 122 -18.05 -6.81 -12.51
CA LYS A 122 -18.02 -8.01 -13.36
C LYS A 122 -16.91 -8.00 -14.41
N ASN A 123 -16.50 -6.82 -14.84
CA ASN A 123 -15.54 -6.66 -15.94
C ASN A 123 -14.15 -6.20 -15.45
N ARG A 124 -14.02 -5.88 -14.16
CA ARG A 124 -12.74 -5.47 -13.59
C ARG A 124 -11.81 -6.67 -13.38
N SER A 125 -10.52 -6.43 -13.50
CA SER A 125 -9.49 -7.44 -13.21
C SER A 125 -9.23 -7.63 -11.71
N TRP A 126 -9.63 -6.68 -10.87
CA TRP A 126 -9.53 -6.75 -9.41
C TRP A 126 -10.57 -5.87 -8.73
N VAL A 127 -10.92 -6.22 -7.51
CA VAL A 127 -11.82 -5.44 -6.64
C VAL A 127 -11.35 -5.50 -5.21
N PHE A 128 -11.56 -4.43 -4.43
CA PHE A 128 -11.35 -4.48 -2.99
C PHE A 128 -12.39 -5.37 -2.32
N ARG A 129 -11.96 -6.06 -1.28
CA ARG A 129 -12.81 -6.98 -0.53
C ARG A 129 -12.65 -6.75 0.97
N THR A 130 -13.67 -7.13 1.70
CA THR A 130 -13.61 -7.31 3.15
C THR A 130 -12.50 -8.31 3.50
N CYS A 131 -11.76 -8.09 4.58
CA CYS A 131 -10.69 -8.98 5.03
C CYS A 131 -11.19 -10.45 5.12
N GLY A 132 -10.40 -11.36 4.55
CA GLY A 132 -10.77 -12.77 4.47
C GLY A 132 -11.64 -13.16 3.27
N TYR A 133 -12.10 -12.19 2.46
CA TYR A 133 -12.94 -12.44 1.28
C TYR A 133 -12.21 -12.30 -0.04
N GLY A 134 -10.99 -11.82 -0.03
CA GLY A 134 -10.04 -11.88 -1.13
C GLY A 134 -8.99 -12.94 -0.91
N HIS A 135 -8.41 -12.95 0.28
CA HIS A 135 -7.39 -13.90 0.74
C HIS A 135 -7.79 -14.44 2.12
N GLY A 136 -7.56 -15.72 2.37
CA GLY A 136 -7.91 -16.40 3.61
C GLY A 136 -6.76 -16.42 4.62
N ASP A 137 -6.84 -17.38 5.53
CA ASP A 137 -5.87 -17.64 6.60
C ASP A 137 -4.43 -17.85 6.08
N GLU A 138 -4.29 -18.38 4.88
CA GLU A 138 -3.00 -18.62 4.22
C GLU A 138 -2.21 -17.35 3.96
N PHE A 139 -2.89 -16.21 3.87
CA PHE A 139 -2.27 -14.89 3.77
C PHE A 139 -2.27 -14.17 5.14
N TRP A 140 -3.43 -14.05 5.79
CA TRP A 140 -3.57 -13.21 6.96
C TRP A 140 -2.73 -13.67 8.14
N LYS A 141 -2.58 -14.98 8.37
CA LYS A 141 -1.75 -15.50 9.46
C LYS A 141 -0.25 -15.23 9.27
N PRO A 142 0.36 -15.52 8.11
CA PRO A 142 1.74 -15.11 7.84
C PRO A 142 1.94 -13.59 7.90
N PHE A 143 1.00 -12.79 7.39
CA PHE A 143 1.08 -11.33 7.43
C PHE A 143 1.14 -10.82 8.88
N MET A 144 0.21 -11.23 9.73
CA MET A 144 0.20 -10.88 11.15
C MET A 144 1.45 -11.36 11.89
N SER A 145 1.94 -12.55 11.56
CA SER A 145 3.19 -13.08 12.13
C SER A 145 4.39 -12.23 11.74
N MET A 146 4.43 -11.75 10.49
CA MET A 146 5.51 -10.89 10.00
C MET A 146 5.49 -9.52 10.67
N LEU A 147 4.33 -8.89 10.83
CA LEU A 147 4.18 -7.64 11.57
C LEU A 147 4.76 -7.77 13.00
N ARG A 148 4.39 -8.83 13.71
CA ARG A 148 4.90 -9.11 15.06
C ARG A 148 6.40 -9.39 15.09
N THR A 149 6.92 -10.12 14.10
CA THR A 149 8.35 -10.43 13.99
C THR A 149 9.21 -9.16 13.95
N TYR A 150 8.70 -8.11 13.31
CA TYR A 150 9.37 -6.81 13.23
C TYR A 150 8.88 -5.80 14.28
N GLY A 151 8.21 -6.28 15.34
CA GLY A 151 7.87 -5.47 16.52
C GLY A 151 6.75 -4.46 16.29
N TYR A 152 5.91 -4.66 15.26
CA TYR A 152 4.72 -3.83 15.10
C TYR A 152 3.69 -4.18 16.19
N ASP A 153 3.38 -3.19 17.03
CA ASP A 153 2.39 -3.27 18.12
C ASP A 153 1.34 -2.14 18.04
N GLY A 154 1.29 -1.45 16.91
CA GLY A 154 0.34 -0.39 16.64
C GLY A 154 -1.06 -0.89 16.27
N VAL A 155 -1.91 0.08 15.97
CA VAL A 155 -3.29 -0.18 15.54
C VAL A 155 -3.29 -0.73 14.11
N ILE A 156 -4.15 -1.71 13.86
CA ILE A 156 -4.51 -2.17 12.51
C ILE A 156 -5.93 -1.66 12.23
N SER A 157 -6.04 -0.73 11.29
CA SER A 157 -7.32 -0.09 10.96
C SER A 157 -8.02 -0.86 9.86
N ILE A 158 -9.25 -1.32 10.10
CA ILE A 158 -10.09 -1.90 9.04
C ILE A 158 -10.54 -0.80 8.10
N GLU A 159 -10.22 -0.93 6.82
CA GLU A 159 -10.71 -0.06 5.76
C GLU A 159 -11.67 -0.82 4.85
N HIS A 160 -12.93 -0.35 4.76
CA HIS A 160 -13.98 -1.01 4.01
C HIS A 160 -14.26 -0.29 2.68
N GLU A 161 -13.91 -0.96 1.58
CA GLU A 161 -14.23 -0.54 0.21
C GLU A 161 -14.79 -1.71 -0.63
N ASP A 162 -15.41 -2.69 0.03
CA ASP A 162 -16.02 -3.83 -0.65
C ASP A 162 -17.38 -3.44 -1.24
N SER A 163 -17.46 -3.36 -2.57
CA SER A 163 -18.70 -3.03 -3.28
C SER A 163 -19.75 -4.16 -3.26
N LEU A 164 -19.39 -5.36 -2.79
CA LEU A 164 -20.27 -6.52 -2.69
C LEU A 164 -20.87 -6.72 -1.28
N MET A 165 -20.50 -5.86 -0.33
CA MET A 165 -21.00 -5.89 1.04
C MET A 165 -21.44 -4.52 1.50
N SER A 166 -22.45 -4.44 2.36
CA SER A 166 -22.77 -3.21 3.07
C SER A 166 -21.67 -2.87 4.09
N LEU A 167 -21.60 -1.60 4.50
CA LEU A 167 -20.64 -1.15 5.52
C LEU A 167 -20.73 -2.00 6.79
N ASN A 168 -21.95 -2.18 7.34
CA ASN A 168 -22.13 -2.94 8.57
C ASN A 168 -21.70 -4.40 8.40
N GLU A 169 -22.14 -5.06 7.33
CA GLU A 169 -21.77 -6.44 7.03
C GLU A 169 -20.24 -6.58 6.88
N GLY A 170 -19.61 -5.66 6.14
CA GLY A 170 -18.17 -5.70 5.91
C GLY A 170 -17.37 -5.54 7.19
N PHE A 171 -17.74 -4.61 8.07
CA PHE A 171 -17.06 -4.45 9.36
C PHE A 171 -17.28 -5.62 10.31
N GLU A 172 -18.48 -6.18 10.38
CA GLU A 172 -18.76 -7.36 11.21
C GLU A 172 -17.96 -8.60 10.77
N LYS A 173 -17.68 -8.73 9.47
CA LYS A 173 -16.97 -9.87 8.89
C LYS A 173 -15.47 -9.70 8.80
N ALA A 174 -14.96 -8.49 8.97
CA ALA A 174 -13.53 -8.19 8.85
C ALA A 174 -12.75 -8.44 10.17
N VAL A 175 -13.43 -8.79 11.25
CA VAL A 175 -12.88 -9.01 12.60
C VAL A 175 -12.57 -10.47 12.84
#